data_9a7154ac434c7d9ba7faa85644eef462
#
_entry.id   9a7154ac434c7d9ba7faa85644eef462
#
_cell.length_a   1.000
_cell.length_b   1.000
_cell.length_c   1.000
_cell.angle_alpha   90.00
_cell.angle_beta   90.00
_cell.angle_gamma   90.00
#
_symmetry.space_group_name_H-M   'P 1'
#
loop_
_entity.id
_entity.type
_entity.pdbx_description
1 polymer ?
#
loop_
_entity_poly.entity_id
_entity_poly.type
_entity_poly.pdbx_seq_one_letter_code
_entity_poly.pdbx_strand_id
1 'polypeptide(L)'
;LRAQGRFGIDAPSDSLSAVTLIRAGILTVIACFLNPYFEQGVLFPLTLYEKFSVDQAFYSVRVGEFQRPLDFIRQHGLGNLFLLSQVLLAILTFCSFIPLLLSRRVNPFRILLFIAFTHLALKASRNTAIFALISGMILCDNLSDWFLMTVSRTVQEPNGAGAGRSFRFFDESFLKNSTSTLILLFLMTSVFTGYWHQWGGEGKVLGLGEQEAWYAHGASKFAGQPGMPDRAFVSNNGQAAVYIFHNGPERKVFFDGRLEVNSKETFQLYEQFQQQMSYNTSGWAYLLEDEDGQLPAIILDSRFSRNEINGLLNNPQWRLVFADPVAAVFLDQKTADRLALPLAAPTPLLYPPGMKVIKSE
;
A
#
# COMPACT_ATOMS: atom_id res chain seq x y z
N LEU A 1 -8.26 29.55 -22.28
CA LEU A 1 -9.66 29.91 -22.59
C LEU A 1 -9.91 30.19 -24.09
N ARG A 2 -8.96 30.72 -24.87
CA ARG A 2 -9.10 30.98 -26.32
C ARG A 2 -8.87 29.74 -27.22
N ALA A 3 -8.32 28.66 -26.72
CA ALA A 3 -8.09 27.40 -27.46
C ALA A 3 -9.36 26.51 -27.55
N GLN A 4 -10.35 26.73 -26.69
CA GLN A 4 -11.58 25.95 -26.63
C GLN A 4 -12.48 26.07 -27.88
N GLY A 5 -12.46 27.22 -28.57
CA GLY A 5 -13.31 27.44 -29.75
C GLY A 5 -12.94 26.64 -31.02
N ARG A 6 -11.72 26.03 -31.07
CA ARG A 6 -11.30 25.23 -32.24
C ARG A 6 -11.65 23.74 -32.15
N PHE A 7 -12.01 23.24 -30.97
CA PHE A 7 -12.25 21.80 -30.73
C PHE A 7 -13.71 21.46 -30.47
N GLY A 8 -14.66 22.39 -30.61
CA GLY A 8 -16.10 22.13 -30.45
C GLY A 8 -16.50 21.70 -29.04
N ILE A 9 -15.80 22.20 -28.03
CA ILE A 9 -16.13 21.95 -26.63
C ILE A 9 -17.16 22.99 -26.22
N ASP A 10 -18.42 22.59 -26.17
CA ASP A 10 -19.44 23.35 -25.45
C ASP A 10 -19.05 23.27 -23.97
N ALA A 11 -18.48 24.34 -23.43
CA ALA A 11 -18.22 24.44 -22.00
C ALA A 11 -19.56 24.34 -21.27
N PRO A 12 -19.70 23.47 -20.25
CA PRO A 12 -20.89 23.47 -19.41
C PRO A 12 -21.06 24.88 -18.85
N SER A 13 -22.34 25.35 -18.84
CA SER A 13 -22.72 26.70 -18.42
C SER A 13 -22.32 27.07 -17.00
N ASP A 14 -21.86 26.11 -16.22
CA ASP A 14 -21.34 26.25 -14.84
C ASP A 14 -19.79 26.25 -14.78
N SER A 15 -19.10 26.89 -15.72
CA SER A 15 -17.65 27.05 -15.59
C SER A 15 -17.36 27.92 -14.34
N LEU A 16 -16.70 27.30 -13.35
CA LEU A 16 -16.21 28.00 -12.17
C LEU A 16 -15.42 29.23 -12.62
N SER A 17 -15.78 30.41 -12.11
CA SER A 17 -15.09 31.64 -12.43
C SER A 17 -13.59 31.48 -12.05
N ALA A 18 -12.70 32.05 -12.87
CA ALA A 18 -11.26 32.06 -12.56
C ALA A 18 -10.98 32.66 -11.18
N VAL A 19 -11.78 33.64 -10.77
CA VAL A 19 -11.73 34.26 -9.43
C VAL A 19 -12.04 33.24 -8.33
N THR A 20 -13.04 32.37 -8.53
CA THR A 20 -13.39 31.31 -7.58
C THR A 20 -12.26 30.29 -7.45
N LEU A 21 -11.64 29.89 -8.55
CA LEU A 21 -10.48 28.98 -8.55
C LEU A 21 -9.27 29.59 -7.83
N ILE A 22 -8.98 30.87 -8.09
CA ILE A 22 -7.88 31.58 -7.41
C ILE A 22 -8.15 31.68 -5.89
N ARG A 23 -9.38 32.05 -5.49
CA ARG A 23 -9.77 32.10 -4.08
C ARG A 23 -9.62 30.71 -3.42
N ALA A 24 -10.12 29.66 -4.07
CA ALA A 24 -9.97 28.31 -3.56
C ALA A 24 -8.48 27.93 -3.42
N GLY A 25 -7.66 28.26 -4.41
CA GLY A 25 -6.21 28.01 -4.36
C GLY A 25 -5.53 28.74 -3.18
N ILE A 26 -5.83 30.02 -2.99
CA ILE A 26 -5.28 30.79 -1.87
C ILE A 26 -5.72 30.19 -0.53
N LEU A 27 -7.00 29.87 -0.38
CA LEU A 27 -7.53 29.27 0.85
C LEU A 27 -6.89 27.89 1.12
N THR A 28 -6.64 27.10 0.08
CA THR A 28 -5.93 25.82 0.21
C THR A 28 -4.50 26.02 0.72
N VAL A 29 -3.77 26.99 0.16
CA VAL A 29 -2.41 27.33 0.62
C VAL A 29 -2.44 27.77 2.09
N ILE A 30 -3.35 28.66 2.48
CA ILE A 30 -3.49 29.09 3.87
C ILE A 30 -3.81 27.88 4.77
N ALA A 31 -4.73 27.00 4.36
CA ALA A 31 -5.09 25.82 5.13
C ALA A 31 -3.90 24.87 5.34
N CYS A 32 -2.97 24.78 4.39
CA CYS A 32 -1.76 23.97 4.55
C CYS A 32 -0.87 24.46 5.72
N PHE A 33 -0.92 25.74 6.07
CA PHE A 33 -0.19 26.27 7.22
C PHE A 33 -0.91 26.10 8.56
N LEU A 34 -2.18 25.69 8.55
CA LEU A 34 -2.98 25.42 9.77
C LEU A 34 -2.70 24.02 10.35
N ASN A 35 -1.45 23.61 10.36
CA ASN A 35 -1.00 22.37 11.00
C ASN A 35 -0.11 22.74 12.23
N PRO A 36 0.07 21.81 13.20
CA PRO A 36 0.88 22.09 14.42
C PRO A 36 2.34 22.43 14.15
N TYR A 37 2.86 22.08 12.96
CA TYR A 37 4.26 22.29 12.57
C TYR A 37 4.44 23.47 11.61
N PHE A 38 3.38 24.22 11.28
CA PHE A 38 3.38 25.39 10.40
C PHE A 38 4.17 25.14 9.09
N GLU A 39 5.20 25.96 8.84
CA GLU A 39 6.03 25.88 7.64
C GLU A 39 6.77 24.54 7.51
N GLN A 40 7.23 23.95 8.62
CA GLN A 40 7.90 22.65 8.60
C GLN A 40 6.97 21.56 8.10
N GLY A 41 5.70 21.57 8.51
CA GLY A 41 4.70 20.64 8.02
C GLY A 41 4.38 20.82 6.53
N VAL A 42 4.38 22.06 6.03
CA VAL A 42 4.16 22.36 4.61
C VAL A 42 5.36 21.90 3.75
N LEU A 43 6.58 22.09 4.25
CA LEU A 43 7.81 21.72 3.53
C LEU A 43 8.17 20.22 3.66
N PHE A 44 7.62 19.53 4.65
CA PHE A 44 7.92 18.13 4.93
C PHE A 44 7.79 17.19 3.70
N PRO A 45 6.76 17.29 2.83
CA PRO A 45 6.69 16.49 1.61
C PRO A 45 7.87 16.71 0.66
N LEU A 46 8.44 17.91 0.61
CA LEU A 46 9.62 18.21 -0.21
C LEU A 46 10.88 17.55 0.36
N THR A 47 11.06 17.63 1.67
CA THR A 47 12.16 16.94 2.38
C THR A 47 12.09 15.42 2.18
N LEU A 48 10.89 14.83 2.25
CA LEU A 48 10.69 13.42 1.95
C LEU A 48 11.01 13.10 0.48
N TYR A 49 10.57 13.94 -0.43
CA TYR A 49 10.85 13.76 -1.85
C TYR A 49 12.35 13.77 -2.13
N GLU A 50 13.11 14.69 -1.56
CA GLU A 50 14.57 14.75 -1.69
C GLU A 50 15.21 13.46 -1.15
N LYS A 51 14.87 13.05 0.08
CA LYS A 51 15.38 11.82 0.71
C LYS A 51 15.15 10.59 -0.17
N PHE A 52 13.92 10.38 -0.62
CA PHE A 52 13.58 9.19 -1.39
C PHE A 52 13.97 9.27 -2.86
N SER A 53 14.18 10.45 -3.43
CA SER A 53 14.67 10.59 -4.81
C SER A 53 16.16 10.27 -4.92
N VAL A 54 16.96 10.69 -3.95
CA VAL A 54 18.41 10.39 -3.90
C VAL A 54 18.65 8.89 -3.70
N ASP A 55 17.91 8.25 -2.79
CA ASP A 55 18.08 6.84 -2.44
C ASP A 55 16.99 5.94 -3.04
N GLN A 56 16.37 6.35 -4.15
CA GLN A 56 15.28 5.61 -4.77
C GLN A 56 15.65 4.14 -5.08
N ALA A 57 16.85 3.90 -5.58
CA ALA A 57 17.33 2.55 -5.89
C ALA A 57 17.40 1.66 -4.63
N PHE A 58 17.79 2.23 -3.51
CA PHE A 58 17.86 1.52 -2.24
C PHE A 58 16.46 1.14 -1.71
N TYR A 59 15.56 2.13 -1.63
CA TYR A 59 14.22 1.92 -1.06
C TYR A 59 13.30 1.13 -1.99
N SER A 60 13.43 1.26 -3.31
CA SER A 60 12.56 0.57 -4.27
C SER A 60 12.71 -0.96 -4.28
N VAL A 61 13.86 -1.48 -3.84
CA VAL A 61 14.07 -2.93 -3.73
C VAL A 61 13.57 -3.49 -2.40
N ARG A 62 13.57 -2.66 -1.34
CA ARG A 62 13.35 -3.09 0.05
C ARG A 62 11.95 -2.78 0.56
N VAL A 63 11.31 -1.77 0.01
CA VAL A 63 9.98 -1.32 0.42
C VAL A 63 9.03 -1.49 -0.74
N GLY A 64 8.14 -2.47 -0.65
CA GLY A 64 7.22 -2.85 -1.74
C GLY A 64 6.38 -1.68 -2.27
N GLU A 65 6.05 -0.70 -1.42
CA GLU A 65 5.31 0.50 -1.84
C GLU A 65 6.09 1.41 -2.79
N PHE A 66 7.43 1.43 -2.70
CA PHE A 66 8.30 2.20 -3.58
C PHE A 66 8.74 1.44 -4.82
N GLN A 67 8.49 0.13 -4.86
CA GLN A 67 8.82 -0.70 -6.01
C GLN A 67 8.02 -0.27 -7.23
N ARG A 68 8.69 -0.22 -8.39
CA ARG A 68 8.02 0.09 -9.65
C ARG A 68 7.13 -1.09 -10.06
N PRO A 69 5.88 -0.85 -10.46
CA PRO A 69 4.97 -1.93 -10.88
C PRO A 69 5.55 -2.83 -11.98
N LEU A 70 6.29 -2.26 -12.93
CA LEU A 70 6.91 -3.03 -14.01
C LEU A 70 8.03 -3.94 -13.51
N ASP A 71 8.83 -3.50 -12.54
CA ASP A 71 9.90 -4.33 -11.96
C ASP A 71 9.30 -5.45 -11.11
N PHE A 72 8.22 -5.16 -10.37
CA PHE A 72 7.47 -6.17 -9.65
C PHE A 72 6.90 -7.24 -10.59
N ILE A 73 6.29 -6.83 -11.71
CA ILE A 73 5.75 -7.77 -12.71
C ILE A 73 6.87 -8.63 -13.33
N ARG A 74 8.03 -8.05 -13.60
CA ARG A 74 9.18 -8.80 -14.13
C ARG A 74 9.71 -9.85 -13.16
N GLN A 75 9.70 -9.55 -11.86
CA GLN A 75 10.20 -10.46 -10.82
C GLN A 75 9.17 -11.54 -10.44
N HIS A 76 7.90 -11.18 -10.33
CA HIS A 76 6.85 -12.03 -9.76
C HIS A 76 5.77 -12.46 -10.78
N GLY A 77 5.87 -11.99 -12.03
CA GLY A 77 4.87 -12.26 -13.06
C GLY A 77 3.56 -11.48 -12.86
N LEU A 78 2.54 -11.83 -13.65
CA LEU A 78 1.21 -11.18 -13.64
C LEU A 78 0.26 -11.76 -12.59
N GLY A 79 0.75 -12.55 -11.63
CA GLY A 79 -0.07 -13.18 -10.60
C GLY A 79 -0.69 -12.19 -9.58
N ASN A 80 -0.22 -10.94 -9.55
CA ASN A 80 -0.77 -9.93 -8.66
C ASN A 80 -2.00 -9.26 -9.30
N LEU A 81 -3.18 -9.55 -8.75
CA LEU A 81 -4.46 -9.05 -9.25
C LEU A 81 -4.56 -7.51 -9.27
N PHE A 82 -3.96 -6.84 -8.29
CA PHE A 82 -3.98 -5.37 -8.20
C PHE A 82 -3.19 -4.74 -9.35
N LEU A 83 -1.99 -5.25 -9.64
CA LEU A 83 -1.19 -4.76 -10.76
C LEU A 83 -1.78 -5.12 -12.10
N LEU A 84 -2.36 -6.31 -12.24
CA LEU A 84 -3.08 -6.70 -13.44
C LEU A 84 -4.27 -5.78 -13.70
N SER A 85 -5.06 -5.48 -12.69
CA SER A 85 -6.20 -4.55 -12.80
C SER A 85 -5.75 -3.13 -13.15
N GLN A 86 -4.62 -2.66 -12.63
CA GLN A 86 -4.01 -1.37 -13.00
C GLN A 86 -3.64 -1.32 -14.48
N VAL A 87 -2.96 -2.35 -14.99
CA VAL A 87 -2.57 -2.44 -16.41
C VAL A 87 -3.80 -2.47 -17.29
N LEU A 88 -4.81 -3.28 -16.95
CA LEU A 88 -6.07 -3.36 -17.69
C LEU A 88 -6.79 -2.01 -17.71
N LEU A 89 -6.88 -1.33 -16.57
CA LEU A 89 -7.50 0.01 -16.48
C LEU A 89 -6.74 1.03 -17.34
N ALA A 90 -5.40 0.99 -17.32
CA ALA A 90 -4.58 1.88 -18.16
C ALA A 90 -4.88 1.67 -19.65
N ILE A 91 -4.95 0.40 -20.10
CA ILE A 91 -5.27 0.04 -21.49
C ILE A 91 -6.70 0.51 -21.83
N LEU A 92 -7.70 0.21 -21.00
CA LEU A 92 -9.08 0.59 -21.25
C LEU A 92 -9.24 2.11 -21.33
N THR A 93 -8.61 2.85 -20.40
CA THR A 93 -8.66 4.32 -20.41
C THR A 93 -7.96 4.87 -21.65
N PHE A 94 -6.81 4.34 -22.03
CA PHE A 94 -6.13 4.73 -23.26
C PHE A 94 -7.01 4.48 -24.48
N CYS A 95 -7.59 3.29 -24.61
CA CYS A 95 -8.48 2.94 -25.72
C CYS A 95 -9.74 3.83 -25.79
N SER A 96 -10.23 4.30 -24.63
CA SER A 96 -11.39 5.19 -24.59
C SER A 96 -11.16 6.57 -25.24
N PHE A 97 -9.91 7.01 -25.39
CA PHE A 97 -9.58 8.23 -26.10
C PHE A 97 -9.64 8.07 -27.62
N ILE A 98 -9.50 6.86 -28.18
CA ILE A 98 -9.42 6.63 -29.63
C ILE A 98 -10.68 7.15 -30.34
N PRO A 99 -11.91 6.75 -30.00
CA PRO A 99 -13.10 7.24 -30.68
C PRO A 99 -13.31 8.75 -30.56
N LEU A 100 -12.91 9.34 -29.41
CA LEU A 100 -12.98 10.79 -29.20
C LEU A 100 -11.96 11.53 -30.04
N LEU A 101 -10.74 10.98 -30.21
CA LEU A 101 -9.68 11.53 -31.04
C LEU A 101 -10.11 11.51 -32.51
N LEU A 102 -10.63 10.40 -33.01
CA LEU A 102 -11.16 10.29 -34.37
C LEU A 102 -12.30 11.25 -34.65
N SER A 103 -13.11 11.58 -33.63
CA SER A 103 -14.21 12.53 -33.71
C SER A 103 -13.77 13.99 -33.44
N ARG A 104 -12.49 14.24 -33.19
CA ARG A 104 -11.91 15.55 -32.81
C ARG A 104 -12.58 16.22 -31.60
N ARG A 105 -13.12 15.41 -30.66
CA ARG A 105 -13.80 15.88 -29.45
C ARG A 105 -13.07 15.52 -28.17
N VAL A 106 -11.76 15.38 -28.25
CA VAL A 106 -10.92 15.03 -27.09
C VAL A 106 -10.76 16.23 -26.17
N ASN A 107 -10.90 16.00 -24.88
CA ASN A 107 -10.58 17.00 -23.86
C ASN A 107 -9.07 16.90 -23.50
N PRO A 108 -8.25 17.92 -23.84
CA PRO A 108 -6.81 17.88 -23.58
C PRO A 108 -6.48 17.82 -22.09
N PHE A 109 -7.30 18.35 -21.22
CA PHE A 109 -7.11 18.25 -19.76
C PHE A 109 -7.17 16.80 -19.27
N ARG A 110 -8.11 15.98 -19.77
CA ARG A 110 -8.18 14.54 -19.45
C ARG A 110 -6.94 13.80 -19.93
N ILE A 111 -6.41 14.14 -21.11
CA ILE A 111 -5.14 13.55 -21.60
C ILE A 111 -3.98 13.89 -20.67
N LEU A 112 -3.83 15.15 -20.29
CA LEU A 112 -2.77 15.59 -19.39
C LEU A 112 -2.85 14.91 -18.03
N LEU A 113 -4.07 14.81 -17.46
CA LEU A 113 -4.28 14.07 -16.21
C LEU A 113 -3.90 12.60 -16.38
N PHE A 114 -4.36 11.95 -17.44
CA PHE A 114 -4.05 10.53 -17.67
C PHE A 114 -2.55 10.30 -17.79
N ILE A 115 -1.83 11.11 -18.55
CA ILE A 115 -0.36 11.02 -18.69
C ILE A 115 0.33 11.25 -17.35
N ALA A 116 -0.05 12.29 -16.62
CA ALA A 116 0.56 12.62 -15.33
C ALA A 116 0.39 11.51 -14.29
N PHE A 117 -0.84 10.99 -14.13
CA PHE A 117 -1.11 9.94 -13.14
C PHE A 117 -0.61 8.57 -13.58
N THR A 118 -0.57 8.27 -14.89
CA THR A 118 0.10 7.07 -15.41
C THR A 118 1.61 7.13 -15.10
N HIS A 119 2.26 8.27 -15.36
CA HIS A 119 3.68 8.45 -15.02
C HIS A 119 3.93 8.27 -13.52
N LEU A 120 3.06 8.86 -12.67
CA LEU A 120 3.16 8.73 -11.22
C LEU A 120 2.98 7.28 -10.76
N ALA A 121 2.00 6.56 -11.32
CA ALA A 121 1.74 5.15 -11.00
C ALA A 121 2.90 4.24 -11.40
N LEU A 122 3.55 4.51 -12.54
CA LEU A 122 4.71 3.74 -12.99
C LEU A 122 5.98 3.97 -12.14
N LYS A 123 6.02 5.05 -11.35
CA LYS A 123 7.15 5.33 -10.45
C LYS A 123 7.13 4.49 -9.17
N ALA A 124 5.94 4.25 -8.60
CA ALA A 124 5.81 3.53 -7.33
C ALA A 124 4.42 2.89 -7.20
N SER A 125 4.37 1.66 -6.71
CA SER A 125 3.13 0.88 -6.57
C SER A 125 2.10 1.54 -5.65
N ARG A 126 2.53 2.31 -4.64
CA ARG A 126 1.64 3.08 -3.75
C ARG A 126 0.74 4.08 -4.48
N ASN A 127 1.14 4.52 -5.67
CA ASN A 127 0.37 5.50 -6.46
C ASN A 127 -0.75 4.84 -7.28
N THR A 128 -0.85 3.51 -7.28
CA THR A 128 -1.86 2.74 -8.04
C THR A 128 -3.28 3.12 -7.66
N ALA A 129 -3.57 3.37 -6.38
CA ALA A 129 -4.92 3.73 -5.93
C ALA A 129 -5.37 5.09 -6.50
N ILE A 130 -4.50 6.10 -6.46
CA ILE A 130 -4.80 7.43 -7.02
C ILE A 130 -4.96 7.35 -8.53
N PHE A 131 -4.09 6.61 -9.21
CA PHE A 131 -4.19 6.35 -10.63
C PHE A 131 -5.53 5.68 -10.98
N ALA A 132 -5.96 4.67 -10.22
CA ALA A 132 -7.21 3.96 -10.47
C ALA A 132 -8.43 4.89 -10.35
N LEU A 133 -8.46 5.77 -9.36
CA LEU A 133 -9.53 6.76 -9.20
C LEU A 133 -9.60 7.72 -10.39
N ILE A 134 -8.47 8.35 -10.74
CA ILE A 134 -8.44 9.34 -11.84
C ILE A 134 -8.71 8.69 -13.19
N SER A 135 -8.09 7.55 -13.47
CA SER A 135 -8.28 6.84 -14.74
C SER A 135 -9.70 6.28 -14.88
N GLY A 136 -10.29 5.79 -13.78
CA GLY A 136 -11.68 5.35 -13.75
C GLY A 136 -12.64 6.48 -14.09
N MET A 137 -12.47 7.67 -13.51
CA MET A 137 -13.27 8.86 -13.82
C MET A 137 -13.13 9.24 -15.30
N ILE A 138 -11.90 9.31 -15.82
CA ILE A 138 -11.64 9.64 -17.22
C ILE A 138 -12.28 8.61 -18.15
N LEU A 139 -12.18 7.31 -17.83
CA LEU A 139 -12.79 6.23 -18.61
C LEU A 139 -14.30 6.40 -18.68
N CYS A 140 -14.95 6.61 -17.53
CA CYS A 140 -16.41 6.83 -17.47
C CYS A 140 -16.85 8.04 -18.29
N ASP A 141 -16.14 9.16 -18.16
CA ASP A 141 -16.43 10.38 -18.90
C ASP A 141 -16.24 10.18 -20.42
N ASN A 142 -15.15 9.56 -20.83
CA ASN A 142 -14.88 9.31 -22.24
C ASN A 142 -15.89 8.35 -22.85
N LEU A 143 -16.30 7.31 -22.14
CA LEU A 143 -17.34 6.38 -22.60
C LEU A 143 -18.71 7.07 -22.68
N SER A 144 -19.04 7.94 -21.74
CA SER A 144 -20.27 8.73 -21.77
C SER A 144 -20.30 9.66 -22.99
N ASP A 145 -19.22 10.38 -23.25
CA ASP A 145 -19.12 11.28 -24.41
C ASP A 145 -19.21 10.49 -25.73
N TRP A 146 -18.54 9.34 -25.83
CA TRP A 146 -18.64 8.46 -27.01
C TRP A 146 -20.05 7.94 -27.23
N PHE A 147 -20.70 7.49 -26.17
CA PHE A 147 -22.06 7.00 -26.22
C PHE A 147 -23.04 8.07 -26.71
N LEU A 148 -23.00 9.29 -26.13
CA LEU A 148 -23.81 10.42 -26.53
C LEU A 148 -23.62 10.78 -28.01
N MET A 149 -22.38 10.73 -28.52
CA MET A 149 -22.09 10.95 -29.93
C MET A 149 -22.71 9.89 -30.84
N THR A 150 -22.70 8.63 -30.41
CA THR A 150 -23.24 7.52 -31.19
C THR A 150 -24.77 7.61 -31.29
N VAL A 151 -25.45 7.86 -30.17
CA VAL A 151 -26.90 8.04 -30.09
C VAL A 151 -27.35 9.24 -30.91
N SER A 152 -26.66 10.39 -30.82
CA SER A 152 -26.99 11.58 -31.58
C SER A 152 -26.87 11.36 -33.09
N ARG A 153 -25.96 10.55 -33.58
CA ARG A 153 -25.85 10.20 -35.01
C ARG A 153 -26.98 9.31 -35.47
N THR A 154 -27.43 8.37 -34.65
CA THR A 154 -28.53 7.46 -35.01
C THR A 154 -29.89 8.17 -35.08
N VAL A 155 -30.08 9.25 -34.31
CA VAL A 155 -31.33 10.06 -34.33
C VAL A 155 -31.38 11.03 -35.50
N GLN A 156 -30.25 11.37 -36.13
CA GLN A 156 -30.16 12.34 -37.23
C GLN A 156 -30.30 11.75 -38.65
N GLU A 157 -30.63 10.46 -38.83
CA GLU A 157 -31.00 9.91 -40.13
C GLU A 157 -32.52 9.91 -40.33
N PRO A 158 -33.10 10.95 -40.97
CA PRO A 158 -34.57 11.06 -41.14
C PRO A 158 -35.07 10.49 -42.46
N ASN A 159 -34.36 9.61 -43.16
CA ASN A 159 -34.82 9.05 -44.42
C ASN A 159 -34.67 7.53 -44.48
N GLY A 160 -35.73 6.84 -44.10
CA GLY A 160 -35.86 5.40 -44.34
C GLY A 160 -37.16 4.89 -43.81
N ALA A 161 -38.19 4.89 -44.70
CA ALA A 161 -39.44 4.15 -44.50
C ALA A 161 -39.11 2.68 -44.23
N GLY A 162 -39.20 2.29 -43.01
CA GLY A 162 -38.99 0.95 -42.54
C GLY A 162 -39.29 0.91 -41.06
N ALA A 163 -40.61 1.04 -40.73
CA ALA A 163 -41.08 0.83 -39.38
C ALA A 163 -40.87 -0.63 -38.94
N GLY A 164 -39.62 -1.01 -38.70
CA GLY A 164 -39.34 -2.08 -37.78
C GLY A 164 -39.66 -1.55 -36.40
N ARG A 165 -40.76 -1.98 -35.80
CA ARG A 165 -40.99 -1.92 -34.36
C ARG A 165 -39.79 -2.61 -33.70
N SER A 166 -38.67 -1.86 -33.56
CA SER A 166 -37.57 -2.27 -32.76
C SER A 166 -38.12 -2.52 -31.35
N PHE A 167 -37.96 -3.73 -30.91
CA PHE A 167 -38.28 -4.22 -29.58
C PHE A 167 -37.58 -3.32 -28.52
N ARG A 168 -38.22 -2.17 -28.20
CA ARG A 168 -37.85 -1.34 -27.05
C ARG A 168 -38.40 -1.97 -25.78
N PHE A 169 -37.98 -3.23 -25.51
CA PHE A 169 -38.42 -3.89 -24.27
C PHE A 169 -37.61 -3.45 -23.04
N PHE A 170 -36.50 -2.76 -23.22
CA PHE A 170 -35.76 -2.19 -22.09
C PHE A 170 -35.46 -0.73 -22.40
N ASP A 171 -35.89 0.13 -21.49
CA ASP A 171 -35.46 1.52 -21.46
C ASP A 171 -33.93 1.51 -21.28
N GLU A 172 -33.24 2.29 -22.10
CA GLU A 172 -31.77 2.32 -22.16
C GLU A 172 -31.15 2.71 -20.78
N SER A 173 -31.86 3.55 -20.03
CA SER A 173 -31.55 3.89 -18.66
C SER A 173 -31.67 2.70 -17.71
N PHE A 174 -32.64 1.82 -17.92
CA PHE A 174 -32.82 0.60 -17.14
C PHE A 174 -31.69 -0.39 -17.36
N LEU A 175 -31.29 -0.65 -18.60
CA LEU A 175 -30.15 -1.53 -18.93
C LEU A 175 -28.86 -1.01 -18.34
N LYS A 176 -28.57 0.28 -18.49
CA LYS A 176 -27.35 0.92 -17.95
C LYS A 176 -27.31 0.83 -16.41
N ASN A 177 -28.41 1.15 -15.76
CA ASN A 177 -28.48 1.10 -14.30
C ASN A 177 -28.43 -0.34 -13.77
N SER A 178 -29.10 -1.29 -14.43
CA SER A 178 -29.04 -2.71 -14.05
C SER A 178 -27.65 -3.30 -14.21
N THR A 179 -26.94 -3.01 -15.30
CA THR A 179 -25.58 -3.48 -15.50
C THR A 179 -24.63 -2.92 -14.46
N SER A 180 -24.71 -1.61 -14.17
CA SER A 180 -23.90 -0.97 -13.14
C SER A 180 -24.18 -1.56 -11.74
N THR A 181 -25.45 -1.80 -11.44
CA THR A 181 -25.87 -2.42 -10.17
C THR A 181 -25.36 -3.85 -10.05
N LEU A 182 -25.43 -4.65 -11.12
CA LEU A 182 -24.92 -6.02 -11.12
C LEU A 182 -23.40 -6.06 -10.92
N ILE A 183 -22.66 -5.18 -11.59
CA ILE A 183 -21.20 -5.08 -11.40
C ILE A 183 -20.88 -4.69 -9.94
N LEU A 184 -21.60 -3.71 -9.41
CA LEU A 184 -21.40 -3.28 -8.02
C LEU A 184 -21.71 -4.40 -7.03
N LEU A 185 -22.83 -5.11 -7.22
CA LEU A 185 -23.20 -6.26 -6.40
C LEU A 185 -22.15 -7.40 -6.51
N PHE A 186 -21.65 -7.69 -7.71
CA PHE A 186 -20.59 -8.67 -7.90
C PHE A 186 -19.32 -8.27 -7.16
N LEU A 187 -18.86 -7.02 -7.29
CA LEU A 187 -17.69 -6.52 -6.58
C LEU A 187 -17.89 -6.56 -5.06
N MET A 188 -19.02 -6.08 -4.57
CA MET A 188 -19.36 -6.14 -3.15
C MET A 188 -19.37 -7.59 -2.65
N THR A 189 -20.05 -8.48 -3.35
CA THR A 189 -20.12 -9.90 -2.98
C THR A 189 -18.71 -10.52 -2.95
N SER A 190 -17.88 -10.24 -3.95
CA SER A 190 -16.51 -10.78 -4.01
C SER A 190 -15.63 -10.30 -2.84
N VAL A 191 -15.81 -9.06 -2.39
CA VAL A 191 -15.12 -8.51 -1.21
C VAL A 191 -15.68 -9.13 0.07
N PHE A 192 -17.01 -9.14 0.25
CA PHE A 192 -17.67 -9.68 1.45
C PHE A 192 -17.44 -11.18 1.66
N THR A 193 -17.36 -11.95 0.58
CA THR A 193 -17.06 -13.39 0.67
C THR A 193 -15.56 -13.71 0.78
N GLY A 194 -14.71 -12.70 0.68
CA GLY A 194 -13.25 -12.88 0.69
C GLY A 194 -12.64 -13.42 -0.61
N TYR A 195 -13.44 -13.68 -1.64
CA TYR A 195 -12.94 -14.16 -2.94
C TYR A 195 -11.91 -13.22 -3.56
N TRP A 196 -12.12 -11.90 -3.43
CA TRP A 196 -11.19 -10.90 -3.92
C TRP A 196 -9.80 -11.06 -3.31
N HIS A 197 -9.73 -11.24 -2.00
CA HIS A 197 -8.47 -11.42 -1.27
C HIS A 197 -7.81 -12.77 -1.54
N GLN A 198 -8.61 -13.85 -1.64
CA GLN A 198 -8.10 -15.17 -2.00
C GLN A 198 -7.52 -15.19 -3.42
N TRP A 199 -8.17 -14.52 -4.36
CA TRP A 199 -7.67 -14.36 -5.74
C TRP A 199 -6.36 -13.58 -5.79
N GLY A 200 -6.22 -12.55 -4.95
CA GLY A 200 -4.98 -11.79 -4.79
C GLY A 200 -3.87 -12.56 -4.04
N GLY A 201 -4.14 -13.78 -3.57
CA GLY A 201 -3.19 -14.55 -2.76
C GLY A 201 -3.02 -14.02 -1.34
N GLU A 202 -3.91 -13.13 -0.89
CA GLU A 202 -3.91 -12.57 0.45
C GLU A 202 -4.78 -13.43 1.38
N GLY A 203 -4.24 -13.82 2.52
CA GLY A 203 -4.98 -14.59 3.54
C GLY A 203 -5.95 -13.74 4.39
N LYS A 204 -6.44 -12.62 3.83
CA LYS A 204 -7.35 -11.70 4.53
C LYS A 204 -8.77 -12.22 4.50
N VAL A 205 -9.46 -12.08 5.64
CA VAL A 205 -10.88 -12.42 5.83
C VAL A 205 -11.63 -11.16 6.18
N LEU A 206 -12.86 -11.01 5.69
CA LEU A 206 -13.71 -9.90 6.09
C LEU A 206 -14.10 -10.07 7.56
N GLY A 207 -13.92 -9.03 8.37
CA GLY A 207 -14.27 -9.01 9.78
C GLY A 207 -14.10 -7.62 10.38
N LEU A 208 -14.58 -7.45 11.60
CA LEU A 208 -14.32 -6.25 12.41
C LEU A 208 -13.22 -6.57 13.42
N GLY A 209 -12.22 -5.70 13.50
CA GLY A 209 -11.06 -5.86 14.38
C GLY A 209 -9.81 -6.36 13.66
N GLU A 210 -8.90 -6.93 14.44
CA GLU A 210 -7.61 -7.44 13.96
C GLU A 210 -7.67 -8.96 13.81
N GLN A 211 -6.90 -9.49 12.85
CA GLN A 211 -6.75 -10.92 12.71
C GLN A 211 -5.81 -11.44 13.80
N GLU A 212 -6.32 -12.32 14.68
CA GLU A 212 -5.61 -12.79 15.88
C GLU A 212 -4.20 -13.33 15.62
N ALA A 213 -4.02 -14.09 14.55
CA ALA A 213 -2.71 -14.67 14.20
C ALA A 213 -1.82 -13.73 13.38
N TRP A 214 -2.16 -12.44 13.24
CA TRP A 214 -1.40 -11.51 12.41
C TRP A 214 -0.41 -10.67 13.21
N TYR A 215 -0.78 -10.24 14.41
CA TYR A 215 -0.03 -9.27 15.21
C TYR A 215 0.51 -9.88 16.51
N ALA A 216 1.76 -9.56 16.83
CA ALA A 216 2.50 -10.13 17.98
C ALA A 216 2.14 -9.44 19.31
N HIS A 217 0.85 -9.36 19.64
CA HIS A 217 0.38 -8.75 20.89
C HIS A 217 0.91 -9.47 22.14
N GLY A 218 0.93 -10.81 22.11
CA GLY A 218 1.44 -11.63 23.22
C GLY A 218 2.92 -11.34 23.49
N ALA A 219 3.75 -11.41 22.46
CA ALA A 219 5.17 -11.14 22.55
C ALA A 219 5.48 -9.69 22.99
N SER A 220 4.72 -8.72 22.45
CA SER A 220 4.88 -7.30 22.81
C SER A 220 4.54 -7.03 24.27
N LYS A 221 3.44 -7.59 24.78
CA LYS A 221 3.05 -7.49 26.22
C LYS A 221 4.05 -8.20 27.12
N PHE A 222 4.55 -9.37 26.70
CA PHE A 222 5.57 -10.11 27.44
C PHE A 222 6.86 -9.30 27.56
N ALA A 223 7.37 -8.78 26.46
CA ALA A 223 8.60 -7.97 26.43
C ALA A 223 8.43 -6.60 27.11
N GLY A 224 7.20 -6.17 27.41
CA GLY A 224 6.90 -4.96 28.18
C GLY A 224 6.83 -5.16 29.70
N GLN A 225 7.00 -6.39 30.22
CA GLN A 225 6.95 -6.65 31.65
C GLN A 225 8.06 -5.95 32.44
N PRO A 226 7.82 -5.68 33.74
CA PRO A 226 8.85 -5.09 34.60
C PRO A 226 10.16 -5.91 34.60
N GLY A 227 11.29 -5.21 34.53
CA GLY A 227 12.62 -5.82 34.48
C GLY A 227 13.12 -6.25 33.11
N MET A 228 12.24 -6.29 32.09
CA MET A 228 12.64 -6.50 30.71
C MET A 228 13.45 -5.31 30.17
N PRO A 229 14.31 -5.53 29.14
CA PRO A 229 15.04 -4.44 28.49
C PRO A 229 14.12 -3.33 28.00
N ASP A 230 14.56 -2.08 28.12
CA ASP A 230 13.77 -0.91 27.67
C ASP A 230 13.79 -0.73 26.15
N ARG A 231 14.64 -1.49 25.46
CA ARG A 231 14.75 -1.48 24.01
C ARG A 231 14.41 -2.85 23.44
N ALA A 232 13.81 -2.85 22.25
CA ALA A 232 13.53 -4.07 21.50
C ALA A 232 14.07 -3.99 20.07
N PHE A 233 14.65 -5.09 19.58
CA PHE A 233 14.87 -5.33 18.17
C PHE A 233 13.69 -6.17 17.65
N VAL A 234 12.95 -5.65 16.70
CA VAL A 234 11.76 -6.31 16.15
C VAL A 234 11.95 -6.56 14.66
N SER A 235 11.84 -7.81 14.23
CA SER A 235 12.19 -8.22 12.85
C SER A 235 11.22 -7.78 11.75
N ASN A 236 10.10 -7.17 12.11
CA ASN A 236 9.08 -6.75 11.14
C ASN A 236 8.50 -5.39 11.54
N ASN A 237 8.39 -4.48 10.59
CA ASN A 237 7.90 -3.12 10.83
C ASN A 237 6.46 -3.07 11.39
N GLY A 238 5.58 -3.99 10.96
CA GLY A 238 4.24 -4.12 11.50
C GLY A 238 4.23 -4.55 12.96
N GLN A 239 5.10 -5.49 13.32
CA GLN A 239 5.27 -5.95 14.71
C GLN A 239 5.94 -4.89 15.58
N ALA A 240 6.86 -4.09 15.01
CA ALA A 240 7.45 -2.94 15.71
C ALA A 240 6.37 -1.90 16.10
N ALA A 241 5.40 -1.65 15.22
CA ALA A 241 4.27 -0.78 15.53
C ALA A 241 3.40 -1.34 16.68
N VAL A 242 3.18 -2.66 16.71
CA VAL A 242 2.44 -3.34 17.81
C VAL A 242 3.22 -3.21 19.13
N TYR A 243 4.55 -3.37 19.09
CA TYR A 243 5.38 -3.18 20.27
C TYR A 243 5.29 -1.76 20.81
N ILE A 244 5.41 -0.75 19.94
CA ILE A 244 5.29 0.67 20.31
C ILE A 244 3.90 0.98 20.89
N PHE A 245 2.84 0.41 20.30
CA PHE A 245 1.47 0.58 20.78
C PHE A 245 1.30 0.12 22.24
N HIS A 246 1.92 -1.00 22.63
CA HIS A 246 1.83 -1.54 23.98
C HIS A 246 2.80 -0.91 24.97
N ASN A 247 3.98 -0.47 24.53
CA ASN A 247 5.11 -0.17 25.40
C ASN A 247 5.68 1.26 25.23
N GLY A 248 5.25 2.01 24.22
CA GLY A 248 5.68 3.38 24.03
C GLY A 248 4.89 4.38 24.90
N PRO A 249 5.44 5.58 25.14
CA PRO A 249 6.70 6.10 24.62
C PRO A 249 7.94 5.72 25.43
N GLU A 250 7.79 5.05 26.59
CA GLU A 250 8.87 4.75 27.55
C GLU A 250 9.88 3.78 26.96
N ARG A 251 9.40 2.79 26.21
CA ARG A 251 10.24 1.77 25.57
C ARG A 251 10.36 2.01 24.08
N LYS A 252 11.55 1.75 23.55
CA LYS A 252 11.89 2.07 22.15
C LYS A 252 12.20 0.81 21.35
N VAL A 253 11.97 0.90 20.04
CA VAL A 253 12.43 -0.11 19.08
C VAL A 253 13.69 0.37 18.36
N PHE A 254 14.51 -0.58 17.91
CA PHE A 254 15.70 -0.28 17.12
C PHE A 254 15.33 0.34 15.75
N PHE A 255 14.30 -0.20 15.13
CA PHE A 255 13.83 0.21 13.81
C PHE A 255 12.31 0.02 13.69
N ASP A 256 11.63 0.93 13.01
CA ASP A 256 10.19 0.84 12.70
C ASP A 256 9.89 1.29 11.27
N GLY A 257 8.62 1.23 10.88
CA GLY A 257 8.19 1.56 9.52
C GLY A 257 8.20 3.06 9.16
N ARG A 258 8.57 3.95 10.08
CA ARG A 258 8.63 5.41 9.83
C ARG A 258 9.93 5.75 9.11
N LEU A 259 9.94 5.52 7.80
CA LEU A 259 11.12 5.75 6.96
C LEU A 259 11.55 7.22 6.90
N GLU A 260 10.64 8.14 7.24
CA GLU A 260 10.93 9.58 7.37
C GLU A 260 11.89 9.87 8.53
N VAL A 261 11.86 9.09 9.60
CA VAL A 261 12.69 9.28 10.80
C VAL A 261 13.96 8.43 10.71
N ASN A 262 13.85 7.20 10.20
CA ASN A 262 14.97 6.28 10.12
C ASN A 262 15.94 6.66 9.00
N SER A 263 17.25 6.62 9.30
CA SER A 263 18.28 6.84 8.29
C SER A 263 18.49 5.57 7.43
N LYS A 264 19.11 5.74 6.27
CA LYS A 264 19.49 4.64 5.40
C LYS A 264 20.49 3.70 6.10
N GLU A 265 21.42 4.27 6.85
CA GLU A 265 22.43 3.53 7.62
C GLU A 265 21.77 2.67 8.69
N THR A 266 20.76 3.21 9.41
CA THR A 266 19.99 2.44 10.40
C THR A 266 19.25 1.28 9.73
N PHE A 267 18.68 1.51 8.54
CA PHE A 267 18.04 0.45 7.77
C PHE A 267 19.03 -0.66 7.36
N GLN A 268 20.23 -0.27 6.88
CA GLN A 268 21.28 -1.22 6.50
C GLN A 268 21.77 -2.03 7.70
N LEU A 269 21.95 -1.39 8.85
CA LEU A 269 22.31 -2.09 10.10
C LEU A 269 21.21 -3.06 10.52
N TYR A 270 19.96 -2.67 10.40
CA TYR A 270 18.82 -3.54 10.68
C TYR A 270 18.82 -4.81 9.81
N GLU A 271 19.02 -4.67 8.49
CA GLU A 271 19.16 -5.82 7.57
C GLU A 271 20.39 -6.68 7.91
N GLN A 272 21.51 -6.04 8.23
CA GLN A 272 22.73 -6.74 8.61
C GLN A 272 22.54 -7.59 9.87
N PHE A 273 21.85 -7.07 10.88
CA PHE A 273 21.56 -7.84 12.09
C PHE A 273 20.66 -9.04 11.80
N GLN A 274 19.62 -8.90 11.01
CA GLN A 274 18.78 -10.03 10.60
C GLN A 274 19.62 -11.10 9.90
N GLN A 275 20.48 -10.70 8.97
CA GLN A 275 21.35 -11.63 8.26
C GLN A 275 22.33 -12.35 9.21
N GLN A 276 22.93 -11.63 10.14
CA GLN A 276 23.87 -12.21 11.10
C GLN A 276 23.19 -13.16 12.08
N MET A 277 21.96 -12.86 12.52
CA MET A 277 21.13 -13.78 13.29
C MET A 277 20.85 -15.07 12.51
N SER A 278 20.48 -14.96 11.23
CA SER A 278 20.18 -16.11 10.37
C SER A 278 21.38 -17.06 10.22
N TYR A 279 22.58 -16.52 10.08
CA TYR A 279 23.81 -17.29 9.93
C TYR A 279 24.46 -17.68 11.26
N ASN A 280 23.87 -17.33 12.39
CA ASN A 280 24.42 -17.56 13.72
C ASN A 280 25.88 -17.10 13.85
N THR A 281 26.22 -15.94 13.29
CA THR A 281 27.53 -15.36 13.41
C THR A 281 27.75 -14.79 14.82
N SER A 282 29.00 -14.74 15.29
CA SER A 282 29.32 -14.12 16.57
C SER A 282 29.67 -12.64 16.41
N GLY A 283 29.53 -11.86 17.48
CA GLY A 283 30.13 -10.52 17.60
C GLY A 283 29.29 -9.37 17.04
N TRP A 284 28.04 -9.59 16.60
CA TRP A 284 27.16 -8.51 16.16
C TRP A 284 26.33 -7.88 17.30
N ALA A 285 26.10 -8.66 18.35
CA ALA A 285 25.17 -8.26 19.43
C ALA A 285 25.65 -7.01 20.17
N TYR A 286 26.99 -6.82 20.33
CA TYR A 286 27.55 -5.65 21.00
C TYR A 286 27.13 -4.31 20.34
N LEU A 287 26.85 -4.31 19.04
CA LEU A 287 26.38 -3.10 18.34
C LEU A 287 24.95 -2.72 18.72
N LEU A 288 24.22 -3.60 19.39
CA LEU A 288 22.88 -3.35 19.93
C LEU A 288 22.89 -2.96 21.41
N GLU A 289 24.05 -3.04 22.09
CA GLU A 289 24.18 -2.62 23.47
C GLU A 289 23.82 -1.13 23.63
N ASP A 290 23.17 -0.81 24.74
CA ASP A 290 22.98 0.58 25.15
C ASP A 290 24.19 1.11 25.92
N GLU A 291 24.10 2.34 26.45
CA GLU A 291 25.15 3.00 27.21
C GLU A 291 25.52 2.22 28.49
N ASP A 292 24.58 1.45 29.03
CA ASP A 292 24.77 0.61 30.22
C ASP A 292 25.22 -0.82 29.87
N GLY A 293 25.49 -1.13 28.60
CA GLY A 293 25.87 -2.45 28.11
C GLY A 293 24.72 -3.47 28.12
N GLN A 294 23.47 -3.02 28.16
CA GLN A 294 22.31 -3.88 28.12
C GLN A 294 21.87 -4.16 26.67
N LEU A 295 21.67 -5.46 26.36
CA LEU A 295 21.15 -5.89 25.07
C LEU A 295 19.62 -5.76 25.02
N PRO A 296 19.03 -5.43 23.84
CA PRO A 296 17.59 -5.35 23.67
C PRO A 296 16.93 -6.72 23.73
N ALA A 297 15.64 -6.75 24.00
CA ALA A 297 14.81 -7.92 23.69
C ALA A 297 14.71 -8.09 22.18
N ILE A 298 14.91 -9.31 21.67
CA ILE A 298 14.74 -9.62 20.25
C ILE A 298 13.39 -10.27 20.02
N ILE A 299 12.53 -9.63 19.23
CA ILE A 299 11.20 -10.12 18.87
C ILE A 299 11.19 -10.47 17.39
N LEU A 300 11.03 -11.74 17.08
CA LEU A 300 11.05 -12.27 15.72
C LEU A 300 9.66 -12.77 15.29
N ASP A 301 9.18 -12.24 14.16
CA ASP A 301 7.93 -12.70 13.55
C ASP A 301 8.12 -14.11 12.97
N SER A 302 7.35 -15.07 13.46
CA SER A 302 7.50 -16.48 13.09
C SER A 302 7.22 -16.79 11.62
N ARG A 303 6.52 -15.89 10.92
CA ARG A 303 6.20 -16.06 9.48
C ARG A 303 7.34 -15.67 8.56
N PHE A 304 8.09 -14.65 8.95
CA PHE A 304 9.11 -14.04 8.10
C PHE A 304 10.55 -14.26 8.58
N SER A 305 10.76 -14.59 9.86
CA SER A 305 12.07 -14.65 10.50
C SER A 305 12.47 -16.07 10.95
N ARG A 306 12.12 -17.09 10.18
CA ARG A 306 12.43 -18.50 10.53
C ARG A 306 13.93 -18.76 10.64
N ASN A 307 14.72 -18.21 9.73
CA ASN A 307 16.15 -18.42 9.71
C ASN A 307 16.81 -17.75 10.92
N GLU A 308 16.36 -16.54 11.28
CA GLU A 308 16.81 -15.80 12.45
C GLU A 308 16.44 -16.55 13.74
N ILE A 309 15.22 -17.07 13.83
CA ILE A 309 14.77 -17.89 14.97
C ILE A 309 15.67 -19.13 15.11
N ASN A 310 15.89 -19.86 14.00
CA ASN A 310 16.77 -21.03 14.02
C ASN A 310 18.22 -20.67 14.38
N GLY A 311 18.72 -19.54 13.88
CA GLY A 311 20.05 -19.05 14.22
C GLY A 311 20.19 -18.76 15.71
N LEU A 312 19.23 -18.05 16.32
CA LEU A 312 19.25 -17.73 17.74
C LEU A 312 19.01 -18.96 18.64
N LEU A 313 18.18 -19.92 18.23
CA LEU A 313 18.01 -21.18 18.97
C LEU A 313 19.30 -21.99 19.07
N ASN A 314 20.18 -21.89 18.07
CA ASN A 314 21.48 -22.57 18.05
C ASN A 314 22.62 -21.71 18.65
N ASN A 315 22.32 -20.50 19.13
CA ASN A 315 23.31 -19.61 19.71
C ASN A 315 23.26 -19.65 21.26
N PRO A 316 24.29 -20.13 21.95
CA PRO A 316 24.25 -20.24 23.41
C PRO A 316 24.21 -18.91 24.16
N GLN A 317 24.43 -17.78 23.47
CA GLN A 317 24.33 -16.44 24.05
C GLN A 317 22.87 -15.98 24.21
N TRP A 318 21.95 -16.63 23.53
CA TRP A 318 20.54 -16.22 23.50
C TRP A 318 19.64 -17.31 24.06
N ARG A 319 18.62 -16.90 24.81
CA ARG A 319 17.60 -17.78 25.36
C ARG A 319 16.24 -17.41 24.81
N LEU A 320 15.51 -18.40 24.28
CA LEU A 320 14.10 -18.26 23.96
C LEU A 320 13.31 -18.19 25.28
N VAL A 321 12.68 -17.04 25.57
CA VAL A 321 11.93 -16.80 26.83
C VAL A 321 10.43 -16.78 26.64
N PHE A 322 9.97 -16.58 25.41
CA PHE A 322 8.55 -16.61 25.05
C PHE A 322 8.39 -17.04 23.59
N ALA A 323 7.35 -17.84 23.33
CA ALA A 323 6.95 -18.19 21.98
C ALA A 323 5.44 -18.37 21.90
N ASP A 324 4.84 -17.77 20.87
CA ASP A 324 3.46 -18.01 20.47
C ASP A 324 3.42 -18.29 18.95
N PRO A 325 2.26 -18.59 18.34
CA PRO A 325 2.18 -18.85 16.91
C PRO A 325 2.62 -17.68 16.03
N VAL A 326 2.68 -16.46 16.55
CA VAL A 326 2.96 -15.23 15.78
C VAL A 326 4.40 -14.80 15.93
N ALA A 327 4.98 -14.91 17.14
CA ALA A 327 6.31 -14.40 17.40
C ALA A 327 7.06 -15.17 18.50
N ALA A 328 8.40 -15.07 18.43
CA ALA A 328 9.33 -15.58 19.44
C ALA A 328 10.09 -14.41 20.07
N VAL A 329 10.31 -14.46 21.40
CA VAL A 329 11.11 -13.47 22.13
C VAL A 329 12.35 -14.12 22.69
N PHE A 330 13.51 -13.53 22.36
CA PHE A 330 14.81 -13.93 22.84
C PHE A 330 15.39 -12.83 23.72
N LEU A 331 16.07 -13.25 24.77
CA LEU A 331 16.93 -12.42 25.61
C LEU A 331 18.35 -12.98 25.61
N ASP A 332 19.31 -12.13 25.86
CA ASP A 332 20.67 -12.62 26.18
C ASP A 332 20.62 -13.45 27.46
N GLN A 333 21.58 -14.39 27.55
CA GLN A 333 21.61 -15.36 28.63
C GLN A 333 21.68 -14.69 30.01
N LYS A 334 22.49 -13.60 30.15
CA LYS A 334 22.66 -12.89 31.43
C LYS A 334 21.34 -12.23 31.89
N THR A 335 20.65 -11.58 30.99
CA THR A 335 19.35 -10.94 31.27
C THR A 335 18.29 -11.99 31.60
N ALA A 336 18.24 -13.10 30.87
CA ALA A 336 17.29 -14.18 31.12
C ALA A 336 17.56 -14.84 32.52
N ASP A 337 18.81 -15.04 32.91
CA ASP A 337 19.18 -15.56 34.21
C ASP A 337 18.85 -14.57 35.34
N ARG A 338 19.16 -13.29 35.14
CA ARG A 338 18.78 -12.22 36.08
C ARG A 338 17.30 -12.18 36.39
N LEU A 339 16.48 -12.41 35.39
CA LEU A 339 15.01 -12.39 35.48
C LEU A 339 14.44 -13.76 35.86
N ALA A 340 15.28 -14.78 36.06
CA ALA A 340 14.89 -16.16 36.35
C ALA A 340 13.85 -16.72 35.35
N LEU A 341 13.95 -16.32 34.08
CA LEU A 341 13.01 -16.76 33.04
C LEU A 341 13.38 -18.17 32.55
N PRO A 342 12.41 -19.09 32.50
CA PRO A 342 12.65 -20.44 32.00
C PRO A 342 12.87 -20.41 30.47
N LEU A 343 13.51 -21.46 29.95
CA LEU A 343 13.54 -21.72 28.51
C LEU A 343 12.12 -22.04 28.04
N ALA A 344 11.59 -21.26 27.11
CA ALA A 344 10.32 -21.53 26.48
C ALA A 344 10.45 -22.67 25.46
N ALA A 345 9.42 -23.51 25.35
CA ALA A 345 9.36 -24.49 24.28
C ALA A 345 9.06 -23.78 22.95
N PRO A 346 9.75 -24.14 21.86
CA PRO A 346 9.39 -23.64 20.55
C PRO A 346 7.95 -24.06 20.20
N THR A 347 7.08 -23.10 19.96
CA THR A 347 5.70 -23.37 19.54
C THR A 347 5.68 -23.65 18.04
N PRO A 348 4.95 -24.67 17.56
CA PRO A 348 4.78 -24.90 16.14
C PRO A 348 4.22 -23.63 15.46
N LEU A 349 4.88 -23.20 14.40
CA LEU A 349 4.48 -22.02 13.66
C LEU A 349 3.16 -22.31 12.95
N LEU A 350 2.08 -21.70 13.43
CA LEU A 350 0.76 -21.82 12.81
C LEU A 350 0.61 -20.67 11.80
N TYR A 351 0.58 -21.04 10.53
CA TYR A 351 0.17 -20.09 9.49
C TYR A 351 -1.36 -20.07 9.43
N PRO A 352 -1.97 -18.89 9.25
CA PRO A 352 -3.38 -18.82 8.92
C PRO A 352 -3.68 -19.68 7.70
N PRO A 353 -4.79 -20.45 7.69
CA PRO A 353 -5.18 -21.23 6.54
C PRO A 353 -5.32 -20.32 5.30
N GLY A 354 -4.68 -20.68 4.18
CA GLY A 354 -4.75 -19.95 2.92
C GLY A 354 -3.63 -18.94 2.66
N MET A 355 -2.74 -18.68 3.62
CA MET A 355 -1.59 -17.82 3.36
C MET A 355 -0.52 -18.56 2.55
N LYS A 356 -0.31 -18.16 1.30
CA LYS A 356 0.86 -18.58 0.54
C LYS A 356 2.08 -17.86 1.10
N VAL A 357 2.99 -18.62 1.70
CA VAL A 357 4.30 -18.10 2.07
C VAL A 357 5.04 -17.78 0.78
N ILE A 358 5.27 -16.51 0.51
CA ILE A 358 6.20 -16.10 -0.54
C ILE A 358 7.58 -16.53 -0.04
N LYS A 359 8.11 -17.62 -0.60
CA LYS A 359 9.50 -18.01 -0.35
C LYS A 359 10.35 -16.89 -0.92
N SER A 360 11.07 -16.17 -0.07
CA SER A 360 12.23 -15.41 -0.49
C SER A 360 13.32 -16.44 -0.85
N GLU A 361 13.48 -16.69 -2.15
CA GLU A 361 14.70 -17.33 -2.67
C GLU A 361 15.86 -16.33 -2.65
#